data_9feb02918fd3e167f4579d89e755f0bc
#
_entry.id   9feb02918fd3e167f4579d89e755f0bc
#
_cell.length_a   1.000
_cell.length_b   1.000
_cell.length_c   1.000
_cell.angle_alpha   90.00
_cell.angle_beta   90.00
_cell.angle_gamma   90.00
#
_symmetry.space_group_name_H-M   'P 1'
#
loop_
_entity.id
_entity.type
_entity.pdbx_description
1 polymer ?
#
loop_
_entity_poly.entity_id
_entity_poly.type
_entity_poly.pdbx_seq_one_letter_code
_entity_poly.pdbx_strand_id
1 'polypeptide(L)'
;MNTKRNIYKDAEHPFAQYVRILGKGKTGSRSLSYEEAYQAFTMILKGEVLDVQLGAFLMLLRVKEESIDELAGFVQATKDQLHFAPLEVDLDWSSYAGKRKHYPWFLLAALTLAHHGYKIVMHGASGHTINRVYTEQVLEYLDYKICHSEQEVRTQLAEQNFAYLPLDVISPVLSELISLRNVMGLRSPIHTLARLINPFKAKATLQAIFHPAYRTSHQYSALRLGYQNSAVIKGEGGEFERNPDAKTLICGIRNGELYEHELPKLTPERSPIEEELDLATFKAVWRGQQHHEYGEMAVTETMGIALYTMGVVSNFEEAMQKAKVLWETRNLSNLNS
;
A
#
# COMPACT_ATOMS: atom_id res chain seq x y z
N MET A 1 -21.86 -8.06 30.10
CA MET A 1 -22.54 -7.09 29.22
C MET A 1 -22.47 -5.71 29.82
N ASN A 2 -21.82 -4.94 29.32
CA ASN A 2 -21.01 -3.76 29.32
C ASN A 2 -21.54 -2.54 30.09
N THR A 3 -20.85 -2.19 31.17
CA THR A 3 -21.02 -0.96 31.99
C THR A 3 -20.96 0.35 31.19
N LYS A 4 -20.34 0.36 30.02
CA LYS A 4 -20.23 1.55 29.13
C LYS A 4 -21.58 1.98 28.50
N ARG A 5 -22.60 1.10 28.39
CA ARG A 5 -23.91 1.46 27.83
C ARG A 5 -24.76 2.38 28.71
N ASN A 6 -24.47 2.44 30.00
CA ASN A 6 -25.25 3.24 30.94
C ASN A 6 -24.85 4.73 30.98
N ILE A 7 -23.69 5.09 30.51
CA ILE A 7 -23.15 6.46 30.62
C ILE A 7 -23.89 7.44 29.68
N TYR A 8 -24.50 6.94 28.60
CA TYR A 8 -25.12 7.77 27.56
C TYR A 8 -26.67 7.78 27.61
N LYS A 9 -27.29 7.45 28.76
CA LYS A 9 -28.76 7.49 28.89
C LYS A 9 -29.31 8.89 28.69
N ASP A 10 -28.58 9.91 29.12
CA ASP A 10 -29.02 11.30 29.16
C ASP A 10 -28.28 12.22 28.19
N ALA A 11 -27.26 11.72 27.47
CA ALA A 11 -26.49 12.48 26.50
C ALA A 11 -26.09 11.62 25.31
N GLU A 12 -26.10 12.20 24.12
CA GLU A 12 -25.64 11.53 22.91
C GLU A 12 -24.12 11.37 22.95
N HIS A 13 -23.61 10.18 22.52
CA HIS A 13 -22.17 9.95 22.41
C HIS A 13 -21.56 10.87 21.36
N PRO A 14 -20.42 11.54 21.61
CA PRO A 14 -19.80 12.48 20.66
C PRO A 14 -19.58 11.91 19.27
N PHE A 15 -19.32 10.61 19.13
CA PHE A 15 -19.12 9.95 17.83
C PHE A 15 -20.43 9.73 17.05
N ALA A 16 -21.59 9.77 17.68
CA ALA A 16 -22.87 9.47 17.03
C ALA A 16 -23.21 10.42 15.88
N GLN A 17 -22.71 11.67 15.93
CA GLN A 17 -22.88 12.65 14.85
C GLN A 17 -22.30 12.13 13.52
N TYR A 18 -21.13 11.47 13.52
CA TYR A 18 -20.48 10.98 12.29
C TYR A 18 -21.24 9.79 11.71
N VAL A 19 -21.73 8.89 12.56
CA VAL A 19 -22.61 7.79 12.11
C VAL A 19 -23.90 8.36 11.50
N ARG A 20 -24.48 9.41 12.11
CA ARG A 20 -25.69 10.06 11.61
C ARG A 20 -25.46 10.74 10.25
N ILE A 21 -24.33 11.43 10.05
CA ILE A 21 -23.98 12.08 8.78
C ILE A 21 -23.96 11.04 7.66
N LEU A 22 -23.31 9.90 7.89
CA LEU A 22 -23.19 8.83 6.89
C LEU A 22 -24.48 8.03 6.71
N GLY A 23 -25.31 7.89 7.75
CA GLY A 23 -26.43 6.96 7.82
C GLY A 23 -27.82 7.58 7.78
N LYS A 24 -27.99 8.89 7.55
CA LYS A 24 -29.29 9.61 7.65
C LYS A 24 -30.31 9.24 6.55
N GLY A 25 -30.07 8.18 5.79
CA GLY A 25 -30.94 7.72 4.69
C GLY A 25 -30.57 8.31 3.35
N LYS A 26 -31.26 7.87 2.28
CA LYS A 26 -30.86 8.15 0.88
C LYS A 26 -30.77 9.63 0.51
N THR A 27 -31.60 10.48 1.12
CA THR A 27 -31.66 11.92 0.82
C THR A 27 -30.95 12.80 1.81
N GLY A 28 -30.59 12.27 2.99
CA GLY A 28 -30.01 13.03 4.09
C GLY A 28 -28.57 12.67 4.41
N SER A 29 -28.06 11.55 3.91
CA SER A 29 -26.66 11.14 4.08
C SER A 29 -25.74 11.93 3.15
N ARG A 30 -24.55 12.22 3.64
CA ARG A 30 -23.46 12.82 2.86
C ARG A 30 -22.11 12.25 3.29
N SER A 31 -21.09 12.53 2.52
CA SER A 31 -19.71 12.31 2.94
C SER A 31 -19.34 13.24 4.09
N LEU A 32 -18.41 12.80 4.90
CA LEU A 32 -17.75 13.67 5.88
C LEU A 32 -16.87 14.70 5.14
N SER A 33 -16.76 15.90 5.70
CA SER A 33 -15.70 16.81 5.30
C SER A 33 -14.33 16.24 5.75
N TYR A 34 -13.26 16.83 5.26
CA TYR A 34 -11.90 16.47 5.69
C TYR A 34 -11.74 16.59 7.22
N GLU A 35 -12.22 17.67 7.81
CA GLU A 35 -12.15 17.94 9.24
C GLU A 35 -13.01 16.97 10.05
N GLU A 36 -14.23 16.68 9.59
CA GLU A 36 -15.11 15.69 10.23
C GLU A 36 -14.49 14.29 10.17
N ALA A 37 -13.91 13.91 9.04
CA ALA A 37 -13.21 12.64 8.85
C ALA A 37 -11.98 12.54 9.76
N TYR A 38 -11.17 13.58 9.79
CA TYR A 38 -9.99 13.68 10.67
C TYR A 38 -10.37 13.52 12.15
N GLN A 39 -11.39 14.23 12.60
CA GLN A 39 -11.86 14.15 14.00
C GLN A 39 -12.44 12.79 14.34
N ALA A 40 -13.31 12.25 13.46
CA ALA A 40 -13.90 10.92 13.65
C ALA A 40 -12.82 9.84 13.76
N PHE A 41 -11.84 9.89 12.86
CA PHE A 41 -10.79 8.89 12.87
C PHE A 41 -9.80 9.05 14.04
N THR A 42 -9.54 10.28 14.46
CA THR A 42 -8.79 10.55 15.69
C THR A 42 -9.46 9.92 16.93
N MET A 43 -10.78 10.00 17.03
CA MET A 43 -11.52 9.33 18.12
C MET A 43 -11.38 7.80 18.04
N ILE A 44 -11.40 7.22 16.83
CA ILE A 44 -11.19 5.78 16.63
C ILE A 44 -9.79 5.38 17.10
N LEU A 45 -8.76 6.10 16.65
CA LEU A 45 -7.36 5.83 17.00
C LEU A 45 -7.09 5.94 18.51
N LYS A 46 -7.82 6.82 19.21
CA LYS A 46 -7.73 6.97 20.67
C LYS A 46 -8.59 5.96 21.45
N GLY A 47 -9.32 5.07 20.78
CA GLY A 47 -10.21 4.12 21.45
C GLY A 47 -11.43 4.76 22.14
N GLU A 48 -11.85 5.95 21.72
CA GLU A 48 -12.96 6.71 22.28
C GLU A 48 -14.33 6.28 21.68
N VAL A 49 -14.35 5.30 20.78
CA VAL A 49 -15.50 4.86 20.00
C VAL A 49 -15.99 3.51 20.50
N LEU A 50 -17.30 3.32 20.62
CA LEU A 50 -17.88 2.02 20.97
C LEU A 50 -17.86 1.06 19.78
N ASP A 51 -17.66 -0.24 20.01
CA ASP A 51 -17.59 -1.27 18.95
C ASP A 51 -18.80 -1.23 18.01
N VAL A 52 -20.00 -1.00 18.54
CA VAL A 52 -21.23 -0.87 17.75
C VAL A 52 -21.22 0.35 16.83
N GLN A 53 -20.60 1.44 17.27
CA GLN A 53 -20.45 2.65 16.46
C GLN A 53 -19.37 2.48 15.41
N LEU A 54 -18.25 1.86 15.77
CA LEU A 54 -17.15 1.53 14.88
C LEU A 54 -17.63 0.63 13.73
N GLY A 55 -18.32 -0.46 14.04
CA GLY A 55 -18.89 -1.36 13.03
C GLY A 55 -19.86 -0.65 12.09
N ALA A 56 -20.79 0.14 12.64
CA ALA A 56 -21.75 0.93 11.85
C ALA A 56 -21.01 1.94 10.94
N PHE A 57 -20.05 2.67 11.47
CA PHE A 57 -19.28 3.67 10.74
C PHE A 57 -18.52 3.06 9.56
N LEU A 58 -17.77 1.98 9.81
CA LEU A 58 -16.99 1.28 8.77
C LEU A 58 -17.91 0.70 7.66
N MET A 59 -19.08 0.17 8.01
CA MET A 59 -20.01 -0.38 7.01
C MET A 59 -20.73 0.70 6.22
N LEU A 60 -21.11 1.80 6.84
CA LEU A 60 -21.69 2.94 6.13
C LEU A 60 -20.71 3.53 5.11
N LEU A 61 -19.45 3.72 5.49
CA LEU A 61 -18.39 4.11 4.57
C LEU A 61 -18.22 3.09 3.44
N ARG A 62 -18.19 1.79 3.77
CA ARG A 62 -18.03 0.73 2.75
C ARG A 62 -19.15 0.72 1.72
N VAL A 63 -20.39 0.96 2.14
CA VAL A 63 -21.57 0.96 1.24
C VAL A 63 -21.64 2.24 0.40
N LYS A 64 -21.29 3.38 1.02
CA LYS A 64 -21.27 4.70 0.36
C LYS A 64 -20.07 4.87 -0.57
N GLU A 65 -18.99 4.17 -0.32
CA GLU A 65 -17.61 4.40 -0.77
C GLU A 65 -17.02 5.71 -0.21
N GLU A 66 -15.72 5.70 0.05
CA GLU A 66 -15.03 6.83 0.66
C GLU A 66 -14.82 7.96 -0.35
N SER A 67 -15.08 9.20 0.07
CA SER A 67 -14.70 10.38 -0.68
C SER A 67 -13.20 10.68 -0.52
N ILE A 68 -12.69 11.56 -1.38
CA ILE A 68 -11.29 12.04 -1.33
C ILE A 68 -11.00 12.71 0.02
N ASP A 69 -11.89 13.55 0.51
CA ASP A 69 -11.74 14.27 1.77
C ASP A 69 -11.82 13.31 2.98
N GLU A 70 -12.73 12.32 2.95
CA GLU A 70 -12.81 11.29 3.98
C GLU A 70 -11.50 10.50 4.06
N LEU A 71 -11.01 10.03 2.90
CA LEU A 71 -9.80 9.23 2.85
C LEU A 71 -8.58 10.04 3.30
N ALA A 72 -8.44 11.28 2.83
CA ALA A 72 -7.34 12.16 3.22
C ALA A 72 -7.41 12.52 4.72
N GLY A 73 -8.60 12.79 5.27
CA GLY A 73 -8.78 13.07 6.70
C GLY A 73 -8.40 11.89 7.58
N PHE A 74 -8.80 10.68 7.22
CA PHE A 74 -8.43 9.45 7.95
C PHE A 74 -6.92 9.20 7.92
N VAL A 75 -6.30 9.36 6.75
CA VAL A 75 -4.84 9.19 6.61
C VAL A 75 -4.10 10.24 7.42
N GLN A 76 -4.53 11.50 7.38
CA GLN A 76 -3.88 12.57 8.14
C GLN A 76 -4.00 12.32 9.65
N ALA A 77 -5.18 11.93 10.15
CA ALA A 77 -5.37 11.57 11.56
C ALA A 77 -4.42 10.42 11.97
N THR A 78 -4.22 9.44 11.10
CA THR A 78 -3.25 8.37 11.32
C THR A 78 -1.82 8.91 11.38
N LYS A 79 -1.40 9.69 10.38
CA LYS A 79 -0.03 10.25 10.30
C LYS A 79 0.32 11.09 11.53
N ASP A 80 -0.63 11.84 12.08
CA ASP A 80 -0.41 12.67 13.26
C ASP A 80 -0.25 11.88 14.57
N GLN A 81 -0.64 10.59 14.57
CA GLN A 81 -0.38 9.66 15.67
C GLN A 81 0.93 8.88 15.50
N LEU A 82 1.60 8.99 14.35
CA LEU A 82 2.90 8.35 14.13
C LEU A 82 4.01 9.22 14.70
N HIS A 83 4.86 8.62 15.52
CA HIS A 83 5.97 9.32 16.19
C HIS A 83 7.33 8.90 15.65
N PHE A 84 7.41 8.55 14.36
CA PHE A 84 8.69 8.23 13.71
C PHE A 84 9.50 9.52 13.48
N ALA A 85 10.77 9.47 13.86
CA ALA A 85 11.67 10.57 13.57
C ALA A 85 11.99 10.64 12.05
N PRO A 86 12.35 11.83 11.53
CA PRO A 86 12.68 11.99 10.12
C PRO A 86 13.76 11.00 9.65
N LEU A 87 13.52 10.38 8.49
CA LEU A 87 14.40 9.41 7.86
C LEU A 87 14.46 9.69 6.37
N GLU A 88 15.65 9.64 5.80
CA GLU A 88 15.80 9.79 4.36
C GLU A 88 15.36 8.49 3.68
N VAL A 89 14.21 8.54 3.00
CA VAL A 89 13.61 7.45 2.23
C VAL A 89 13.26 7.97 0.85
N ASP A 90 13.68 7.27 -0.19
CA ASP A 90 13.38 7.68 -1.57
C ASP A 90 12.00 7.19 -2.00
N LEU A 91 11.61 5.98 -1.57
CA LEU A 91 10.38 5.35 -2.00
C LEU A 91 9.66 4.63 -0.84
N ASP A 92 8.40 4.98 -0.65
CA ASP A 92 7.44 4.24 0.16
C ASP A 92 6.63 3.28 -0.72
N TRP A 93 6.56 2.02 -0.32
CA TRP A 93 5.92 0.98 -1.11
C TRP A 93 4.93 0.17 -0.26
N SER A 94 3.65 0.43 -0.46
CA SER A 94 2.59 -0.26 0.29
C SER A 94 2.29 -1.64 -0.28
N SER A 95 2.19 -2.68 0.58
CA SER A 95 1.91 -4.07 0.22
C SER A 95 0.87 -4.69 1.16
N TYR A 96 -0.39 -4.73 0.73
CA TYR A 96 -1.54 -5.13 1.56
C TYR A 96 -2.44 -6.19 0.92
N ALA A 97 -2.12 -6.68 -0.26
CA ALA A 97 -3.02 -7.60 -0.96
C ALA A 97 -2.57 -9.06 -0.91
N GLY A 98 -1.27 -9.30 -0.98
CA GLY A 98 -0.67 -10.60 -1.19
C GLY A 98 -0.92 -11.16 -2.60
N LYS A 99 -0.15 -12.14 -3.00
CA LYS A 99 -0.19 -12.77 -4.33
C LYS A 99 -0.81 -14.15 -4.27
N ARG A 100 -1.42 -14.60 -5.38
CA ARG A 100 -2.07 -15.91 -5.47
C ARG A 100 -1.80 -16.66 -6.78
N LYS A 101 -1.67 -15.92 -7.89
CA LYS A 101 -1.61 -16.48 -9.25
C LYS A 101 -0.24 -16.41 -9.87
N HIS A 102 0.52 -15.41 -9.48
CA HIS A 102 1.90 -15.16 -9.91
C HIS A 102 2.74 -14.86 -8.70
N TYR A 103 4.04 -15.11 -8.81
CA TYR A 103 5.01 -14.74 -7.78
C TYR A 103 4.96 -13.23 -7.49
N PRO A 104 5.42 -12.79 -6.32
CA PRO A 104 5.48 -11.36 -5.97
C PRO A 104 6.66 -10.66 -6.65
N TRP A 105 6.61 -10.56 -7.99
CA TRP A 105 7.70 -10.00 -8.80
C TRP A 105 8.05 -8.55 -8.43
N PHE A 106 7.07 -7.80 -7.91
CA PHE A 106 7.30 -6.46 -7.38
C PHE A 106 8.35 -6.44 -6.26
N LEU A 107 8.50 -7.52 -5.52
CA LEU A 107 9.50 -7.61 -4.47
C LEU A 107 10.92 -7.67 -5.06
N LEU A 108 11.13 -8.43 -6.15
CA LEU A 108 12.41 -8.40 -6.86
C LEU A 108 12.69 -7.02 -7.46
N ALA A 109 11.65 -6.30 -7.91
CA ALA A 109 11.80 -4.92 -8.36
C ALA A 109 12.29 -4.00 -7.24
N ALA A 110 11.67 -4.07 -6.05
CA ALA A 110 12.06 -3.29 -4.88
C ALA A 110 13.50 -3.62 -4.42
N LEU A 111 13.83 -4.90 -4.32
CA LEU A 111 15.17 -5.34 -3.91
C LEU A 111 16.26 -4.96 -4.92
N THR A 112 15.95 -5.04 -6.24
CA THR A 112 16.89 -4.58 -7.28
C THR A 112 17.17 -3.08 -7.13
N LEU A 113 16.14 -2.27 -6.94
CA LEU A 113 16.32 -0.83 -6.72
C LEU A 113 17.15 -0.55 -5.45
N ALA A 114 16.89 -1.27 -4.37
CA ALA A 114 17.63 -1.13 -3.12
C ALA A 114 19.13 -1.49 -3.29
N HIS A 115 19.45 -2.56 -4.02
CA HIS A 115 20.84 -2.95 -4.34
C HIS A 115 21.57 -1.90 -5.18
N HIS A 116 20.82 -1.10 -5.91
CA HIS A 116 21.39 0.04 -6.67
C HIS A 116 21.36 1.37 -5.89
N GLY A 117 21.15 1.31 -4.57
CA GLY A 117 21.33 2.45 -3.66
C GLY A 117 20.08 3.31 -3.40
N TYR A 118 18.90 2.92 -3.95
CA TYR A 118 17.65 3.62 -3.62
C TYR A 118 17.10 3.15 -2.27
N LYS A 119 16.86 4.07 -1.35
CA LYS A 119 16.34 3.76 -0.02
C LYS A 119 14.83 3.51 -0.06
N ILE A 120 14.44 2.27 0.14
CA ILE A 120 13.05 1.81 0.02
C ILE A 120 12.54 1.34 1.38
N VAL A 121 11.41 1.86 1.80
CA VAL A 121 10.61 1.30 2.89
C VAL A 121 9.36 0.66 2.31
N MET A 122 9.23 -0.65 2.52
CA MET A 122 7.97 -1.33 2.29
C MET A 122 7.22 -1.51 3.60
N HIS A 123 5.90 -1.47 3.53
CA HIS A 123 5.04 -1.74 4.68
C HIS A 123 3.78 -2.49 4.26
N GLY A 124 3.22 -3.27 5.18
CA GLY A 124 2.08 -4.11 4.84
C GLY A 124 1.43 -4.80 6.03
N ALA A 125 0.44 -5.63 5.74
CA ALA A 125 -0.19 -6.52 6.71
C ALA A 125 -0.38 -7.90 6.08
N SER A 126 -0.14 -8.94 6.87
CA SER A 126 -0.21 -10.34 6.44
C SER A 126 -1.45 -11.06 6.99
N GLY A 127 -1.82 -12.20 6.42
CA GLY A 127 -2.78 -13.14 7.01
C GLY A 127 -4.27 -12.82 6.87
N HIS A 128 -4.64 -11.64 6.40
CA HIS A 128 -6.06 -11.23 6.32
C HIS A 128 -6.85 -11.82 5.14
N THR A 129 -6.21 -12.58 4.26
CA THR A 129 -6.87 -13.31 3.16
C THR A 129 -6.24 -14.69 2.98
N ILE A 130 -7.07 -15.74 3.06
CA ILE A 130 -6.64 -17.13 2.93
C ILE A 130 -6.06 -17.39 1.51
N ASN A 131 -5.09 -18.30 1.41
CA ASN A 131 -4.46 -18.74 0.17
C ASN A 131 -3.78 -17.62 -0.62
N ARG A 132 -3.10 -16.71 0.08
CA ARG A 132 -2.23 -15.69 -0.51
C ARG A 132 -0.85 -15.73 0.12
N VAL A 133 0.16 -15.50 -0.69
CA VAL A 133 1.54 -15.31 -0.26
C VAL A 133 1.77 -13.81 -0.04
N TYR A 134 2.16 -13.43 1.15
CA TYR A 134 2.39 -12.04 1.54
C TYR A 134 3.87 -11.69 1.51
N THR A 135 4.18 -10.42 1.37
CA THR A 135 5.54 -9.87 1.32
C THR A 135 6.40 -10.32 2.50
N GLU A 136 5.86 -10.26 3.71
CA GLU A 136 6.54 -10.68 4.93
C GLU A 136 7.05 -12.12 4.85
N GLN A 137 6.19 -13.07 4.45
CA GLN A 137 6.54 -14.49 4.28
C GLN A 137 7.65 -14.70 3.24
N VAL A 138 7.62 -13.92 2.16
CA VAL A 138 8.65 -14.02 1.11
C VAL A 138 9.96 -13.44 1.59
N LEU A 139 9.94 -12.32 2.31
CA LEU A 139 11.13 -11.71 2.89
C LEU A 139 11.79 -12.65 3.92
N GLU A 140 11.01 -13.29 4.80
CA GLU A 140 11.51 -14.30 5.74
C GLU A 140 12.17 -15.48 5.00
N TYR A 141 11.53 -15.99 3.92
CA TYR A 141 12.12 -17.05 3.09
C TYR A 141 13.43 -16.63 2.42
N LEU A 142 13.56 -15.35 2.10
CA LEU A 142 14.77 -14.78 1.52
C LEU A 142 15.78 -14.33 2.57
N ASP A 143 15.55 -14.63 3.86
CA ASP A 143 16.36 -14.25 5.01
C ASP A 143 16.47 -12.71 5.21
N TYR A 144 15.54 -11.93 4.68
CA TYR A 144 15.44 -10.50 4.99
C TYR A 144 14.82 -10.29 6.36
N LYS A 145 15.39 -9.36 7.11
CA LYS A 145 14.88 -9.01 8.43
C LYS A 145 13.58 -8.22 8.35
N ILE A 146 12.56 -8.68 9.07
CA ILE A 146 11.35 -7.91 9.35
C ILE A 146 11.65 -6.94 10.49
N CYS A 147 11.34 -5.65 10.28
CA CYS A 147 11.61 -4.63 11.28
C CYS A 147 10.47 -4.52 12.29
N HIS A 148 10.80 -4.47 13.56
CA HIS A 148 9.85 -4.32 14.67
C HIS A 148 10.02 -3.00 15.43
N SER A 149 10.86 -2.10 14.91
CA SER A 149 11.09 -0.77 15.48
C SER A 149 11.66 0.19 14.43
N GLU A 150 11.52 1.50 14.69
CA GLU A 150 12.16 2.54 13.87
C GLU A 150 13.69 2.34 13.80
N GLN A 151 14.32 1.96 14.92
CA GLN A 151 15.76 1.74 14.95
C GLN A 151 16.19 0.61 13.99
N GLU A 152 15.41 -0.45 13.90
CA GLU A 152 15.70 -1.53 12.95
C GLU A 152 15.51 -1.08 11.50
N VAL A 153 14.50 -0.25 11.21
CA VAL A 153 14.33 0.35 9.88
C VAL A 153 15.56 1.18 9.50
N ARG A 154 16.08 2.02 10.43
CA ARG A 154 17.29 2.82 10.21
C ARG A 154 18.51 1.96 9.92
N THR A 155 18.69 0.90 10.68
CA THR A 155 19.79 -0.05 10.51
C THR A 155 19.70 -0.73 9.14
N GLN A 156 18.53 -1.30 8.79
CA GLN A 156 18.36 -1.98 7.51
C GLN A 156 18.51 -1.04 6.31
N LEU A 157 18.03 0.18 6.38
CA LEU A 157 18.24 1.18 5.32
C LEU A 157 19.70 1.61 5.19
N ALA A 158 20.47 1.63 6.28
CA ALA A 158 21.89 1.94 6.23
C ALA A 158 22.74 0.78 5.67
N GLU A 159 22.34 -0.46 5.95
CA GLU A 159 23.08 -1.66 5.55
C GLU A 159 22.75 -2.11 4.12
N GLN A 160 21.47 -2.05 3.72
CA GLN A 160 21.01 -2.64 2.46
C GLN A 160 19.99 -1.79 1.68
N ASN A 161 19.75 -0.52 2.06
CA ASN A 161 18.80 0.40 1.44
C ASN A 161 17.35 -0.11 1.38
N PHE A 162 17.02 -1.17 2.10
CA PHE A 162 15.70 -1.79 2.12
C PHE A 162 15.27 -2.07 3.56
N ALA A 163 14.01 -1.76 3.87
CA ALA A 163 13.38 -2.15 5.13
C ALA A 163 11.91 -2.52 4.91
N TYR A 164 11.43 -3.53 5.62
CA TYR A 164 10.01 -3.87 5.69
C TYR A 164 9.50 -3.68 7.12
N LEU A 165 8.41 -2.91 7.26
CA LEU A 165 7.78 -2.63 8.55
C LEU A 165 6.32 -3.09 8.53
N PRO A 166 5.91 -4.06 9.36
CA PRO A 166 4.53 -4.50 9.48
C PRO A 166 3.60 -3.39 9.99
N LEU A 167 2.32 -3.46 9.59
CA LEU A 167 1.31 -2.45 9.97
C LEU A 167 1.07 -2.39 11.48
N ASP A 168 1.20 -3.50 12.19
CA ASP A 168 1.04 -3.55 13.66
C ASP A 168 2.13 -2.76 14.40
N VAL A 169 3.32 -2.65 13.81
CA VAL A 169 4.41 -1.80 14.33
C VAL A 169 4.16 -0.32 13.98
N ILE A 170 3.61 -0.04 12.80
CA ILE A 170 3.26 1.33 12.38
C ILE A 170 2.09 1.84 13.22
N SER A 171 1.03 1.07 13.31
CA SER A 171 -0.20 1.42 14.02
C SER A 171 -0.94 0.14 14.45
N PRO A 172 -0.80 -0.29 15.71
CA PRO A 172 -1.52 -1.45 16.24
C PRO A 172 -3.03 -1.34 16.03
N VAL A 173 -3.59 -0.16 16.18
CA VAL A 173 -5.03 0.10 15.97
C VAL A 173 -5.43 -0.18 14.52
N LEU A 174 -4.65 0.26 13.53
CA LEU A 174 -4.97 -0.04 12.13
C LEU A 174 -4.84 -1.52 11.81
N SER A 175 -3.89 -2.21 12.41
CA SER A 175 -3.71 -3.65 12.26
C SER A 175 -4.92 -4.42 12.84
N GLU A 176 -5.42 -3.99 13.98
CA GLU A 176 -6.66 -4.52 14.56
C GLU A 176 -7.87 -4.25 13.64
N LEU A 177 -8.02 -3.02 13.17
CA LEU A 177 -9.12 -2.63 12.28
C LEU A 177 -9.12 -3.39 10.95
N ILE A 178 -7.95 -3.66 10.35
CA ILE A 178 -7.84 -4.48 9.12
C ILE A 178 -8.32 -5.92 9.39
N SER A 179 -8.03 -6.46 10.57
CA SER A 179 -8.40 -7.82 10.99
C SER A 179 -9.91 -7.99 11.21
N LEU A 180 -10.65 -6.90 11.45
CA LEU A 180 -12.12 -6.93 11.56
C LEU A 180 -12.81 -7.46 10.31
N ARG A 181 -12.12 -7.56 9.18
CA ARG A 181 -12.65 -8.22 7.98
C ARG A 181 -13.21 -9.61 8.27
N ASN A 182 -12.55 -10.39 9.13
CA ASN A 182 -12.97 -11.75 9.46
C ASN A 182 -14.25 -11.76 10.33
N VAL A 183 -14.51 -10.69 11.07
CA VAL A 183 -15.71 -10.51 11.89
C VAL A 183 -16.86 -9.90 11.07
N MET A 184 -16.53 -8.90 10.23
CA MET A 184 -17.50 -8.14 9.46
C MET A 184 -17.86 -8.81 8.12
N GLY A 185 -17.09 -9.80 7.66
CA GLY A 185 -17.29 -10.50 6.40
C GLY A 185 -16.89 -9.68 5.15
N LEU A 186 -16.55 -8.41 5.29
CA LEU A 186 -16.23 -7.47 4.23
C LEU A 186 -14.96 -6.68 4.54
N ARG A 187 -14.26 -6.24 3.48
CA ARG A 187 -13.18 -5.26 3.61
C ARG A 187 -13.76 -3.90 3.96
N SER A 188 -13.10 -3.21 4.88
CA SER A 188 -13.42 -1.85 5.29
C SER A 188 -12.51 -0.82 4.58
N PRO A 189 -12.79 0.49 4.70
CA PRO A 189 -11.93 1.58 4.22
C PRO A 189 -10.48 1.53 4.70
N ILE A 190 -10.22 0.83 5.79
CA ILE A 190 -8.87 0.69 6.36
C ILE A 190 -7.89 0.10 5.34
N HIS A 191 -8.34 -0.85 4.51
CA HIS A 191 -7.51 -1.43 3.45
C HIS A 191 -7.11 -0.40 2.37
N THR A 192 -7.89 0.66 2.21
CA THR A 192 -7.62 1.75 1.28
C THR A 192 -6.64 2.74 1.91
N LEU A 193 -6.97 3.25 3.10
CA LEU A 193 -6.17 4.26 3.77
C LEU A 193 -4.75 3.79 4.13
N ALA A 194 -4.59 2.51 4.49
CA ALA A 194 -3.28 1.95 4.85
C ALA A 194 -2.23 2.09 3.74
N ARG A 195 -2.66 2.15 2.48
CA ARG A 195 -1.76 2.35 1.33
C ARG A 195 -1.26 3.79 1.16
N LEU A 196 -1.86 4.74 1.88
CA LEU A 196 -1.57 6.17 1.77
C LEU A 196 -0.77 6.73 2.96
N ILE A 197 -0.38 5.88 3.92
CA ILE A 197 0.20 6.36 5.19
C ILE A 197 1.55 7.05 4.98
N ASN A 198 2.45 6.47 4.17
CA ASN A 198 3.83 6.94 4.01
C ASN A 198 4.47 7.30 5.36
N PRO A 199 4.77 6.30 6.22
CA PRO A 199 5.08 6.53 7.63
C PRO A 199 6.36 7.32 7.86
N PHE A 200 7.35 7.23 6.97
CA PHE A 200 8.64 7.94 7.06
C PHE A 200 8.73 9.17 6.15
N LYS A 201 7.61 9.60 5.54
CA LYS A 201 7.57 10.77 4.64
C LYS A 201 8.54 10.64 3.47
N ALA A 202 8.60 9.44 2.86
CA ALA A 202 9.40 9.19 1.68
C ALA A 202 9.08 10.20 0.56
N LYS A 203 10.09 10.49 -0.28
CA LYS A 203 10.00 11.46 -1.37
C LYS A 203 8.97 11.07 -2.43
N ALA A 204 8.76 9.75 -2.63
CA ALA A 204 7.81 9.18 -3.57
C ALA A 204 7.01 8.03 -2.94
N THR A 205 5.79 7.76 -3.44
CA THR A 205 4.92 6.69 -2.94
C THR A 205 4.35 5.84 -4.07
N LEU A 206 4.24 4.53 -3.85
CA LEU A 206 3.61 3.59 -4.78
C LEU A 206 2.37 2.95 -4.14
N GLN A 207 1.26 3.02 -4.83
CA GLN A 207 -0.04 2.55 -4.35
C GLN A 207 -0.71 1.65 -5.38
N ALA A 208 -1.14 0.47 -4.95
CA ALA A 208 -1.91 -0.42 -5.79
C ALA A 208 -3.38 -0.43 -5.41
N ILE A 209 -4.23 -0.54 -6.43
CA ILE A 209 -5.66 -0.78 -6.27
C ILE A 209 -6.04 -2.08 -6.96
N PHE A 210 -7.14 -2.68 -6.52
CA PHE A 210 -7.72 -3.86 -7.16
C PHE A 210 -8.78 -3.48 -8.20
N HIS A 211 -9.66 -2.55 -7.86
CA HIS A 211 -10.72 -2.05 -8.75
C HIS A 211 -10.31 -0.73 -9.39
N PRO A 212 -10.35 -0.61 -10.73
CA PRO A 212 -9.93 0.60 -11.46
C PRO A 212 -10.60 1.91 -11.01
N ALA A 213 -11.84 1.84 -10.52
CA ALA A 213 -12.58 3.00 -10.04
C ALA A 213 -11.88 3.77 -8.90
N TYR A 214 -11.06 3.08 -8.09
CA TYR A 214 -10.34 3.71 -6.97
C TYR A 214 -9.06 4.46 -7.36
N ARG A 215 -8.63 4.44 -8.63
CA ARG A 215 -7.41 5.16 -9.07
C ARG A 215 -7.47 6.64 -8.75
N THR A 216 -8.53 7.27 -9.21
CA THR A 216 -8.77 8.70 -9.00
C THR A 216 -8.84 9.05 -7.52
N SER A 217 -9.57 8.28 -6.72
CA SER A 217 -9.68 8.52 -5.27
C SER A 217 -8.30 8.47 -4.59
N HIS A 218 -7.46 7.48 -4.90
CA HIS A 218 -6.11 7.39 -4.36
C HIS A 218 -5.22 8.55 -4.83
N GLN A 219 -5.22 8.87 -6.12
CA GLN A 219 -4.42 9.95 -6.69
C GLN A 219 -4.76 11.30 -6.07
N TYR A 220 -6.05 11.65 -6.03
CA TYR A 220 -6.48 12.94 -5.47
C TYR A 220 -6.35 12.99 -3.95
N SER A 221 -6.51 11.88 -3.24
CA SER A 221 -6.24 11.84 -1.80
C SER A 221 -4.75 12.03 -1.51
N ALA A 222 -3.85 11.45 -2.31
CA ALA A 222 -2.42 11.68 -2.21
C ALA A 222 -2.07 13.16 -2.47
N LEU A 223 -2.68 13.79 -3.48
CA LEU A 223 -2.53 15.22 -3.74
C LEU A 223 -3.04 16.06 -2.57
N ARG A 224 -4.20 15.75 -2.02
CA ARG A 224 -4.80 16.42 -0.85
C ARG A 224 -3.93 16.31 0.39
N LEU A 225 -3.18 15.21 0.53
CA LEU A 225 -2.19 14.98 1.59
C LEU A 225 -0.84 15.69 1.34
N GLY A 226 -0.69 16.38 0.21
CA GLY A 226 0.53 17.13 -0.14
C GLY A 226 1.65 16.26 -0.71
N TYR A 227 1.37 15.04 -1.18
CA TYR A 227 2.39 14.20 -1.79
C TYR A 227 2.84 14.80 -3.12
N GLN A 228 4.15 14.96 -3.26
CA GLN A 228 4.77 15.57 -4.43
C GLN A 228 4.97 14.57 -5.56
N ASN A 229 5.26 13.31 -5.24
CA ASN A 229 5.47 12.25 -6.21
C ASN A 229 4.73 10.98 -5.76
N SER A 230 3.86 10.47 -6.60
CA SER A 230 3.06 9.28 -6.31
C SER A 230 2.65 8.58 -7.59
N ALA A 231 2.54 7.27 -7.57
CA ALA A 231 1.91 6.51 -8.64
C ALA A 231 0.86 5.55 -8.09
N VAL A 232 -0.27 5.50 -8.77
CA VAL A 232 -1.39 4.58 -8.50
C VAL A 232 -1.64 3.75 -9.74
N ILE A 233 -1.59 2.43 -9.60
CA ILE A 233 -1.93 1.50 -10.67
C ILE A 233 -2.97 0.46 -10.22
N LYS A 234 -3.73 -0.09 -11.17
CA LYS A 234 -4.37 -1.38 -10.95
C LYS A 234 -3.27 -2.44 -11.02
N GLY A 235 -2.74 -2.82 -9.87
CA GLY A 235 -1.68 -3.78 -9.78
C GLY A 235 -2.15 -5.23 -9.92
N GLU A 236 -1.23 -6.12 -10.24
CA GLU A 236 -1.53 -7.54 -10.32
C GLU A 236 -1.86 -8.10 -8.92
N GLY A 237 -3.02 -8.72 -8.79
CA GLY A 237 -3.51 -9.24 -7.50
C GLY A 237 -3.88 -8.16 -6.48
N GLY A 238 -3.67 -6.87 -6.78
CA GLY A 238 -3.84 -5.73 -5.87
C GLY A 238 -2.54 -5.29 -5.18
N GLU A 239 -1.40 -5.85 -5.59
CA GLU A 239 -0.06 -5.37 -5.25
C GLU A 239 0.47 -4.41 -6.31
N PHE A 240 1.37 -3.50 -5.96
CA PHE A 240 1.97 -2.59 -6.93
C PHE A 240 2.96 -3.34 -7.84
N GLU A 241 2.39 -4.01 -8.79
CA GLU A 241 3.10 -4.81 -9.80
C GLU A 241 2.45 -4.61 -11.16
N ARG A 242 3.26 -4.25 -12.12
CA ARG A 242 2.87 -4.16 -13.52
C ARG A 242 2.50 -5.56 -14.04
N ASN A 243 1.29 -5.70 -14.57
CA ASN A 243 0.90 -6.91 -15.28
C ASN A 243 1.25 -6.80 -16.77
N PRO A 244 2.25 -7.54 -17.29
CA PRO A 244 2.64 -7.51 -18.70
C PRO A 244 1.52 -7.91 -19.66
N ASP A 245 0.58 -8.74 -19.20
CA ASP A 245 -0.54 -9.25 -20.02
C ASP A 245 -1.67 -8.24 -20.21
N ALA A 246 -1.57 -7.05 -19.67
CA ALA A 246 -2.62 -6.05 -19.75
C ALA A 246 -2.05 -4.64 -19.93
N LYS A 247 -2.84 -3.76 -20.52
CA LYS A 247 -2.58 -2.31 -20.46
C LYS A 247 -2.61 -1.85 -19.00
N THR A 248 -1.74 -0.93 -18.65
CA THR A 248 -1.73 -0.33 -17.32
C THR A 248 -1.81 1.19 -17.42
N LEU A 249 -2.90 1.75 -16.90
CA LEU A 249 -3.01 3.18 -16.70
C LEU A 249 -2.39 3.53 -15.34
N ILE A 250 -1.43 4.43 -15.36
CA ILE A 250 -0.79 5.04 -14.19
C ILE A 250 -1.48 6.38 -13.96
N CYS A 251 -2.07 6.57 -12.78
CA CYS A 251 -2.56 7.86 -12.32
C CYS A 251 -1.58 8.36 -11.25
N GLY A 252 -0.81 9.39 -11.55
CA GLY A 252 0.29 9.80 -10.69
C GLY A 252 0.30 11.28 -10.36
N ILE A 253 1.20 11.63 -9.47
CA ILE A 253 1.60 13.00 -9.12
C ILE A 253 3.09 13.08 -9.38
N ARG A 254 3.53 14.14 -10.02
CA ARG A 254 4.94 14.45 -10.22
C ARG A 254 5.18 15.93 -9.96
N ASN A 255 6.06 16.23 -9.01
CA ASN A 255 6.32 17.61 -8.55
C ASN A 255 5.04 18.37 -8.17
N GLY A 256 4.06 17.68 -7.56
CA GLY A 256 2.78 18.23 -7.16
C GLY A 256 1.73 18.35 -8.29
N GLU A 257 2.06 17.97 -9.52
CA GLU A 257 1.15 18.02 -10.67
C GLU A 257 0.60 16.63 -11.02
N LEU A 258 -0.69 16.57 -11.33
CA LEU A 258 -1.35 15.33 -11.74
C LEU A 258 -0.91 14.94 -13.15
N TYR A 259 -0.69 13.64 -13.36
CA TYR A 259 -0.51 13.08 -14.69
C TYR A 259 -1.21 11.73 -14.83
N GLU A 260 -1.49 11.37 -16.08
CA GLU A 260 -1.90 10.01 -16.46
C GLU A 260 -0.98 9.50 -17.59
N HIS A 261 -0.65 8.22 -17.53
CA HIS A 261 0.14 7.58 -18.58
C HIS A 261 -0.29 6.12 -18.76
N GLU A 262 -0.57 5.71 -19.99
CA GLU A 262 -0.94 4.34 -20.31
C GLU A 262 0.25 3.57 -20.88
N LEU A 263 0.65 2.50 -20.19
CA LEU A 263 1.62 1.53 -20.70
C LEU A 263 0.89 0.45 -21.52
N PRO A 264 1.40 0.06 -22.70
CA PRO A 264 0.78 -0.95 -23.56
C PRO A 264 0.90 -2.36 -22.96
N LYS A 265 0.07 -3.28 -23.40
CA LYS A 265 0.24 -4.72 -23.18
C LYS A 265 1.55 -5.17 -23.86
N LEU A 266 2.35 -6.01 -23.19
CA LEU A 266 3.64 -6.48 -23.67
C LEU A 266 3.59 -7.86 -24.32
N THR A 267 2.70 -8.74 -23.82
CA THR A 267 2.59 -10.13 -24.28
C THR A 267 1.48 -10.26 -25.34
N PRO A 268 1.64 -11.04 -26.39
CA PRO A 268 0.59 -11.28 -27.38
C PRO A 268 -0.58 -12.04 -26.77
N GLU A 269 -0.31 -13.04 -25.93
CA GLU A 269 -1.28 -13.87 -25.25
C GLU A 269 -1.18 -13.72 -23.73
N ARG A 270 -2.07 -14.36 -22.98
CA ARG A 270 -1.97 -14.43 -21.52
C ARG A 270 -0.91 -15.43 -21.10
N SER A 271 -0.08 -15.00 -20.18
CA SER A 271 0.92 -15.87 -19.56
C SER A 271 0.24 -16.95 -18.69
N PRO A 272 0.82 -18.14 -18.60
CA PRO A 272 0.34 -19.18 -17.70
C PRO A 272 0.23 -18.70 -16.25
N ILE A 273 -0.73 -19.22 -15.53
CA ILE A 273 -0.88 -19.01 -14.08
C ILE A 273 -0.07 -20.10 -13.39
N GLU A 274 0.64 -19.74 -12.35
CA GLU A 274 1.36 -20.68 -11.51
C GLU A 274 0.36 -21.57 -10.74
N GLU A 275 0.52 -22.88 -10.81
CA GLU A 275 -0.29 -23.83 -10.05
C GLU A 275 0.03 -23.70 -8.56
N GLU A 276 1.32 -23.59 -8.22
CA GLU A 276 1.84 -23.31 -6.88
C GLU A 276 2.91 -22.22 -6.95
N LEU A 277 2.98 -21.40 -5.94
CA LEU A 277 4.01 -20.36 -5.81
C LEU A 277 5.21 -20.92 -5.03
N ASP A 278 6.06 -21.70 -5.75
CA ASP A 278 7.30 -22.22 -5.21
C ASP A 278 8.38 -21.11 -5.10
N LEU A 279 8.69 -20.69 -3.89
CA LEU A 279 9.69 -19.64 -3.64
C LEU A 279 11.13 -20.04 -4.05
N ALA A 280 11.41 -21.32 -4.28
CA ALA A 280 12.70 -21.74 -4.82
C ALA A 280 12.85 -21.28 -6.29
N THR A 281 11.80 -21.39 -7.10
CA THR A 281 11.75 -20.83 -8.45
C THR A 281 11.96 -19.30 -8.42
N PHE A 282 11.29 -18.61 -7.52
CA PHE A 282 11.45 -17.16 -7.35
C PHE A 282 12.91 -16.75 -7.04
N LYS A 283 13.57 -17.50 -6.14
CA LYS A 283 14.98 -17.31 -5.79
C LYS A 283 15.93 -17.67 -6.95
N ALA A 284 15.60 -18.72 -7.73
CA ALA A 284 16.38 -19.11 -8.91
C ALA A 284 16.35 -18.05 -10.02
N VAL A 285 15.21 -17.40 -10.24
CA VAL A 285 15.09 -16.27 -11.18
C VAL A 285 15.94 -15.08 -10.73
N TRP A 286 15.94 -14.73 -9.44
CA TRP A 286 16.84 -13.70 -8.92
C TRP A 286 18.30 -13.99 -9.23
N ARG A 287 18.73 -15.23 -8.99
CA ARG A 287 20.11 -15.68 -9.18
C ARG A 287 20.52 -15.88 -10.66
N GLY A 288 19.60 -15.63 -11.59
CA GLY A 288 19.86 -15.89 -13.02
C GLY A 288 20.03 -17.37 -13.37
N GLN A 289 19.61 -18.28 -12.48
CA GLN A 289 19.65 -19.73 -12.67
C GLN A 289 18.46 -20.25 -13.47
N GLN A 290 17.37 -19.47 -13.49
CA GLN A 290 16.15 -19.77 -14.23
C GLN A 290 15.66 -18.49 -14.92
N HIS A 291 15.22 -18.61 -16.15
CA HIS A 291 14.55 -17.55 -16.90
C HIS A 291 13.04 -17.63 -16.67
N HIS A 292 12.37 -16.51 -16.45
CA HIS A 292 10.93 -16.40 -16.32
C HIS A 292 10.42 -15.16 -17.05
N GLU A 293 10.02 -15.34 -18.30
CA GLU A 293 9.68 -14.24 -19.22
C GLU A 293 8.68 -13.24 -18.61
N TYR A 294 7.52 -13.73 -18.14
CA TYR A 294 6.53 -12.88 -17.47
C TYR A 294 7.12 -12.16 -16.25
N GLY A 295 7.85 -12.88 -15.40
CA GLY A 295 8.42 -12.36 -14.17
C GLY A 295 9.43 -11.24 -14.43
N GLU A 296 10.34 -11.44 -15.35
CA GLU A 296 11.37 -10.46 -15.71
C GLU A 296 10.76 -9.20 -16.32
N MET A 297 9.72 -9.35 -17.17
CA MET A 297 8.94 -8.21 -17.66
C MET A 297 8.23 -7.49 -16.49
N ALA A 298 7.56 -8.23 -15.60
CA ALA A 298 6.88 -7.65 -14.45
C ALA A 298 7.84 -6.88 -13.54
N VAL A 299 9.04 -7.43 -13.27
CA VAL A 299 10.09 -6.78 -12.48
C VAL A 299 10.56 -5.49 -13.14
N THR A 300 11.02 -5.56 -14.39
CA THR A 300 11.62 -4.41 -15.09
C THR A 300 10.63 -3.29 -15.32
N GLU A 301 9.40 -3.61 -15.71
CA GLU A 301 8.35 -2.62 -15.92
C GLU A 301 7.88 -1.96 -14.60
N THR A 302 7.80 -2.74 -13.51
CA THR A 302 7.47 -2.20 -12.18
C THR A 302 8.57 -1.27 -11.68
N MET A 303 9.85 -1.64 -11.87
CA MET A 303 10.98 -0.76 -11.57
C MET A 303 10.95 0.52 -12.41
N GLY A 304 10.61 0.43 -13.70
CA GLY A 304 10.49 1.60 -14.57
C GLY A 304 9.47 2.60 -14.03
N ILE A 305 8.28 2.14 -13.59
CA ILE A 305 7.28 3.01 -12.98
C ILE A 305 7.84 3.64 -11.69
N ALA A 306 8.52 2.87 -10.85
CA ALA A 306 9.13 3.36 -9.61
C ALA A 306 10.20 4.43 -9.86
N LEU A 307 11.13 4.20 -10.82
CA LEU A 307 12.18 5.15 -11.20
C LEU A 307 11.61 6.47 -11.72
N TYR A 308 10.56 6.39 -12.57
CA TYR A 308 9.87 7.58 -13.03
C TYR A 308 9.21 8.34 -11.88
N THR A 309 8.51 7.62 -10.99
CA THR A 309 7.82 8.21 -9.84
C THR A 309 8.80 8.88 -8.86
N MET A 310 9.97 8.29 -8.64
CA MET A 310 11.04 8.90 -7.81
C MET A 310 11.71 10.11 -8.49
N GLY A 311 11.41 10.39 -9.76
CA GLY A 311 12.04 11.50 -10.48
C GLY A 311 13.48 11.24 -10.90
N VAL A 312 13.93 9.98 -10.93
CA VAL A 312 15.29 9.57 -11.31
C VAL A 312 15.56 9.83 -12.80
N VAL A 313 14.50 9.79 -13.60
CA VAL A 313 14.54 9.99 -15.06
C VAL A 313 13.40 10.93 -15.49
N SER A 314 13.52 11.48 -16.71
CA SER A 314 12.60 12.50 -17.21
C SER A 314 11.34 11.93 -17.87
N ASN A 315 11.39 10.71 -18.40
CA ASN A 315 10.28 10.08 -19.13
C ASN A 315 10.25 8.56 -18.91
N PHE A 316 9.14 7.94 -19.32
CA PHE A 316 8.93 6.49 -19.13
C PHE A 316 9.85 5.63 -20.01
N GLU A 317 10.25 6.08 -21.19
CA GLU A 317 11.16 5.32 -22.04
C GLU A 317 12.54 5.16 -21.40
N GLU A 318 13.11 6.25 -20.90
CA GLU A 318 14.35 6.22 -20.12
C GLU A 318 14.21 5.35 -18.86
N ALA A 319 13.03 5.42 -18.19
CA ALA A 319 12.75 4.63 -17.00
C ALA A 319 12.80 3.14 -17.29
N MET A 320 12.17 2.69 -18.37
CA MET A 320 12.13 1.28 -18.76
C MET A 320 13.52 0.78 -19.21
N GLN A 321 14.27 1.59 -19.96
CA GLN A 321 15.65 1.26 -20.34
C GLN A 321 16.54 1.13 -19.10
N LYS A 322 16.48 2.11 -18.19
CA LYS A 322 17.25 2.08 -16.94
C LYS A 322 16.89 0.86 -16.10
N ALA A 323 15.62 0.54 -15.97
CA ALA A 323 15.15 -0.62 -15.21
C ALA A 323 15.72 -1.94 -15.74
N LYS A 324 15.80 -2.11 -17.07
CA LYS A 324 16.44 -3.30 -17.69
C LYS A 324 17.91 -3.39 -17.33
N VAL A 325 18.66 -2.29 -17.44
CA VAL A 325 20.09 -2.25 -17.07
C VAL A 325 20.27 -2.61 -15.59
N LEU A 326 19.45 -2.06 -14.69
CA LEU A 326 19.53 -2.38 -13.27
C LEU A 326 19.24 -3.87 -12.99
N TRP A 327 18.27 -4.46 -13.69
CA TRP A 327 17.96 -5.88 -13.57
C TRP A 327 19.12 -6.76 -14.06
N GLU A 328 19.72 -6.43 -15.20
CA GLU A 328 20.84 -7.16 -15.78
C GLU A 328 22.12 -7.08 -14.94
N THR A 329 22.33 -5.95 -14.27
CA THR A 329 23.52 -5.67 -13.45
C THR A 329 23.33 -5.94 -11.95
N ARG A 330 22.20 -6.54 -11.56
CA ARG A 330 21.92 -6.89 -10.15
C ARG A 330 22.95 -7.90 -9.62
N ASN A 331 23.18 -7.86 -8.32
CA ASN A 331 24.04 -8.84 -7.67
C ASN A 331 23.33 -10.20 -7.59
N LEU A 332 23.80 -11.18 -8.37
CA LEU A 332 23.21 -12.53 -8.44
C LEU A 332 23.54 -13.41 -7.23
N SER A 333 24.59 -13.10 -6.49
CA SER A 333 25.07 -13.95 -5.40
C SER A 333 24.33 -13.74 -4.10
N ASN A 334 23.74 -12.58 -3.91
CA ASN A 334 23.15 -12.21 -2.62
C ASN A 334 21.79 -11.55 -2.77
N LEU A 335 20.77 -12.21 -2.19
CA LEU A 335 19.56 -11.54 -1.77
C LEU A 335 19.78 -10.80 -0.45
N ASN A 336 20.87 -11.12 0.29
CA ASN A 336 21.12 -10.72 1.68
C ASN A 336 22.50 -10.13 1.96
N SER A 337 23.22 -9.60 1.00
CA SER A 337 24.53 -8.98 1.27
C SER A 337 24.62 -7.60 0.69
#